data_8fb88ba319407e05348978d1d9618540
#
_entry.id   8fb88ba319407e05348978d1d9618540
#
_cell.length_a   1.000
_cell.length_b   1.000
_cell.length_c   1.000
_cell.angle_alpha   90.00
_cell.angle_beta   90.00
_cell.angle_gamma   90.00
#
_symmetry.space_group_name_H-M   'P 1'
#
loop_
_entity.id
_entity.type
_entity.pdbx_description
1 polymer ?
#
loop_
_entity_poly.entity_id
_entity_poly.type
_entity_poly.pdbx_seq_one_letter_code
_entity_poly.pdbx_strand_id
1 'polypeptide(L)'
;MKKNNKALVALGVVTLAMSIVGSTMAQSAPVTLTVSSDLPLQGGSADQSESTNNVIKLLLKQVKNKAGKFNIKFKMYDDSTAAKGSWDDAQCAANAQAHVANKSEVAVMGTYNSGCAKIIVPVLNQDPKGPMVMVSNANTNPGLTKAWNPGEPTKYYPTGFRNYFRVVTTDDFQGSAAAQFAQSQGVKSVYVLNDTQTYGQGVAQAFTTEANKLKMTVLSAGPAGEGWDAKQPNYEALFTKIKALNPDMIYIGGIFDLNGGQLVKDKVKVLGDNTKVKMMMPDGFTGYPDFLALPEADGAFLSFTGLSIDLFPKNGKAASFQKDYLKAYGKAPTSSFSVYGGAAMQAILDAISRSNGTRKDVFLKMKSVNIPAVKSVVGTSIQFDDAGDTIYHDITILVVKNNTETTLKKITVK
;
A
#
# COMPACT_ATOMS: atom_id res chain seq x y z
N MET A 1 6.75 100.27 57.14
CA MET A 1 7.44 99.72 55.91
C MET A 1 7.73 98.23 56.17
N LYS A 2 6.94 97.34 55.71
CA LYS A 2 7.19 95.87 55.76
C LYS A 2 6.71 95.30 54.45
N LYS A 3 7.60 94.76 53.62
CA LYS A 3 7.27 94.02 52.37
C LYS A 3 6.99 92.56 52.72
N ASN A 4 5.83 92.04 52.34
CA ASN A 4 5.49 90.63 52.41
C ASN A 4 5.86 89.99 51.10
N ASN A 5 6.73 88.96 51.16
CA ASN A 5 6.97 88.03 50.07
C ASN A 5 6.07 86.80 50.22
N LYS A 6 5.21 86.58 49.25
CA LYS A 6 4.46 85.28 49.12
C LYS A 6 5.25 84.37 48.25
N ALA A 7 5.65 83.22 48.79
CA ALA A 7 6.25 82.19 48.04
C ALA A 7 5.13 81.29 47.41
N LEU A 8 5.19 81.13 46.08
CA LEU A 8 4.31 80.17 45.35
C LEU A 8 4.98 78.82 45.43
N VAL A 9 4.26 77.83 45.96
CA VAL A 9 4.63 76.38 45.90
C VAL A 9 3.98 75.83 44.63
N ALA A 10 4.83 75.46 43.64
CA ALA A 10 4.37 74.73 42.45
C ALA A 10 4.38 73.25 42.76
N LEU A 11 3.18 72.58 42.71
CA LEU A 11 3.02 71.14 42.84
C LEU A 11 3.27 70.50 41.48
N GLY A 12 4.47 69.87 41.29
CA GLY A 12 4.75 69.07 40.09
C GLY A 12 4.05 67.68 40.12
N VAL A 13 3.07 67.49 39.25
CA VAL A 13 2.48 66.18 39.01
C VAL A 13 3.40 65.42 38.08
N VAL A 14 4.10 64.38 38.61
CA VAL A 14 4.88 63.43 37.81
C VAL A 14 3.94 62.34 37.30
N THR A 15 3.48 62.41 36.06
CA THR A 15 2.77 61.35 35.39
C THR A 15 3.77 60.24 34.97
N LEU A 16 3.73 59.11 35.70
CA LEU A 16 4.48 57.90 35.36
C LEU A 16 3.77 57.19 34.21
N ALA A 17 4.26 57.39 32.96
CA ALA A 17 3.78 56.63 31.83
C ALA A 17 4.31 55.17 31.92
N MET A 18 3.49 54.21 32.39
CA MET A 18 3.78 52.78 32.24
C MET A 18 3.64 52.41 30.77
N SER A 19 4.77 52.30 30.07
CA SER A 19 4.89 51.66 28.76
C SER A 19 4.65 50.15 28.96
N ILE A 20 3.45 49.69 28.64
CA ILE A 20 3.16 48.23 28.48
C ILE A 20 3.91 47.80 27.23
N VAL A 21 5.09 47.23 27.43
CA VAL A 21 5.80 46.48 26.38
C VAL A 21 4.99 45.19 26.18
N GLY A 22 4.04 45.24 25.27
CA GLY A 22 3.37 44.03 24.78
C GLY A 22 4.41 43.13 24.12
N SER A 23 4.84 42.10 24.83
CA SER A 23 5.64 41.01 24.24
C SER A 23 4.77 40.36 23.19
N THR A 24 4.87 40.78 21.94
CA THR A 24 4.40 40.01 20.78
C THR A 24 5.22 38.73 20.79
N MET A 25 4.65 37.65 21.31
CA MET A 25 5.21 36.31 21.10
C MET A 25 5.32 36.14 19.59
N ALA A 26 6.53 36.21 19.06
CA ALA A 26 6.80 35.85 17.68
C ALA A 26 6.38 34.40 17.52
N GLN A 27 5.22 34.19 16.86
CA GLN A 27 4.77 32.88 16.53
C GLN A 27 5.82 32.25 15.63
N SER A 28 6.57 31.29 16.16
CA SER A 28 7.60 30.58 15.39
C SER A 28 6.95 30.01 14.13
N ALA A 29 7.61 30.19 12.98
CA ALA A 29 7.11 29.63 11.73
C ALA A 29 6.81 28.15 11.87
N PRO A 30 5.69 27.65 11.30
CA PRO A 30 5.31 26.25 11.41
C PRO A 30 6.45 25.33 10.92
N VAL A 31 6.80 24.33 11.71
CA VAL A 31 7.81 23.33 11.35
C VAL A 31 7.32 22.54 10.14
N THR A 32 8.20 22.36 9.15
CA THR A 32 7.90 21.55 7.96
C THR A 32 8.48 20.16 8.14
N LEU A 33 7.61 19.14 8.04
CA LEU A 33 7.97 17.73 8.04
C LEU A 33 7.85 17.17 6.63
N THR A 34 8.68 16.17 6.31
CA THR A 34 8.60 15.45 5.03
C THR A 34 7.90 14.11 5.25
N VAL A 35 6.97 13.81 4.37
CA VAL A 35 6.43 12.46 4.14
C VAL A 35 6.77 12.05 2.71
N SER A 36 6.98 10.77 2.47
CA SER A 36 7.35 10.29 1.14
C SER A 36 6.45 9.17 0.65
N SER A 37 6.49 8.92 -0.65
CA SER A 37 6.17 7.62 -1.24
C SER A 37 7.45 6.95 -1.72
N ASP A 38 7.48 5.62 -1.67
CA ASP A 38 8.53 4.78 -2.24
C ASP A 38 7.86 3.66 -3.04
N LEU A 39 7.89 3.80 -4.37
CA LEU A 39 7.09 3.01 -5.31
C LEU A 39 7.87 2.79 -6.61
N PRO A 40 7.59 1.72 -7.38
CA PRO A 40 8.21 1.52 -8.69
C PRO A 40 7.64 2.53 -9.69
N LEU A 41 8.45 3.51 -10.10
CA LEU A 41 8.04 4.57 -11.04
C LEU A 41 8.40 4.26 -12.49
N GLN A 42 8.99 3.09 -12.74
CA GLN A 42 9.36 2.59 -14.07
C GLN A 42 8.84 1.16 -14.25
N GLY A 43 8.67 0.73 -15.51
CA GLY A 43 8.19 -0.60 -15.87
C GLY A 43 6.67 -0.76 -15.78
N GLY A 44 6.18 -1.98 -15.65
CA GLY A 44 4.76 -2.30 -15.72
C GLY A 44 3.90 -1.65 -14.62
N SER A 45 4.46 -1.47 -13.43
CA SER A 45 3.76 -0.84 -12.30
C SER A 45 3.77 0.70 -12.30
N ALA A 46 4.41 1.35 -13.29
CA ALA A 46 4.58 2.81 -13.31
C ALA A 46 3.26 3.58 -13.27
N ASP A 47 2.28 3.18 -14.08
CA ASP A 47 0.96 3.82 -14.15
C ASP A 47 0.20 3.77 -12.82
N GLN A 48 0.28 2.63 -12.12
CA GLN A 48 -0.34 2.47 -10.80
C GLN A 48 0.36 3.33 -9.75
N SER A 49 1.68 3.40 -9.80
CA SER A 49 2.50 4.22 -8.92
C SER A 49 2.27 5.71 -9.14
N GLU A 50 2.18 6.15 -10.40
CA GLU A 50 1.80 7.52 -10.74
C GLU A 50 0.39 7.85 -10.21
N SER A 51 -0.58 6.98 -10.47
CA SER A 51 -1.95 7.14 -9.97
C SER A 51 -1.98 7.24 -8.43
N THR A 52 -1.20 6.41 -7.73
CA THR A 52 -1.06 6.46 -6.28
C THR A 52 -0.49 7.80 -5.81
N ASN A 53 0.59 8.27 -6.45
CA ASN A 53 1.18 9.57 -6.16
C ASN A 53 0.21 10.73 -6.43
N ASN A 54 -0.62 10.62 -7.46
CA ASN A 54 -1.66 11.60 -7.77
C ASN A 54 -2.78 11.62 -6.72
N VAL A 55 -3.19 10.46 -6.21
CA VAL A 55 -4.12 10.35 -5.07
C VAL A 55 -3.54 11.06 -3.84
N ILE A 56 -2.27 10.83 -3.52
CA ILE A 56 -1.59 11.46 -2.38
C ILE A 56 -1.49 12.99 -2.57
N LYS A 57 -1.08 13.45 -3.75
CA LYS A 57 -0.99 14.89 -4.07
C LYS A 57 -2.35 15.59 -3.93
N LEU A 58 -3.42 14.95 -4.40
CA LEU A 58 -4.78 15.49 -4.24
C LEU A 58 -5.20 15.57 -2.78
N LEU A 59 -4.95 14.50 -2.01
CA LEU A 59 -5.24 14.47 -0.58
C LEU A 59 -4.50 15.58 0.17
N LEU A 60 -3.21 15.73 -0.06
CA LEU A 60 -2.38 16.79 0.54
C LEU A 60 -2.87 18.18 0.17
N LYS A 61 -3.26 18.41 -1.09
CA LYS A 61 -3.87 19.67 -1.52
C LYS A 61 -5.17 19.96 -0.77
N GLN A 62 -6.03 18.94 -0.56
CA GLN A 62 -7.30 19.11 0.17
C GLN A 62 -7.08 19.50 1.63
N VAL A 63 -6.01 19.04 2.27
CA VAL A 63 -5.62 19.44 3.63
C VAL A 63 -4.64 20.63 3.67
N LYS A 64 -4.45 21.35 2.53
CA LYS A 64 -3.56 22.49 2.37
C LYS A 64 -2.12 22.19 2.77
N ASN A 65 -1.64 20.99 2.50
CA ASN A 65 -0.33 20.46 2.90
C ASN A 65 -0.06 20.63 4.41
N LYS A 66 -1.04 20.30 5.26
CA LYS A 66 -0.92 20.42 6.71
C LYS A 66 -1.33 19.12 7.42
N ALA A 67 -0.67 18.86 8.55
CA ALA A 67 -1.07 17.86 9.53
C ALA A 67 -0.96 18.48 10.93
N GLY A 68 -2.11 18.85 11.53
CA GLY A 68 -2.14 19.62 12.76
C GLY A 68 -1.39 20.95 12.64
N LYS A 69 -0.38 21.14 13.48
CA LYS A 69 0.47 22.38 13.49
C LYS A 69 1.62 22.34 12.47
N PHE A 70 1.85 21.22 11.79
CA PHE A 70 2.98 21.03 10.88
C PHE A 70 2.59 21.31 9.43
N ASN A 71 3.53 21.93 8.68
CA ASN A 71 3.49 21.92 7.24
C ASN A 71 4.06 20.58 6.72
N ILE A 72 3.51 20.08 5.63
CA ILE A 72 3.91 18.82 5.03
C ILE A 72 4.53 19.05 3.66
N LYS A 73 5.75 18.54 3.48
CA LYS A 73 6.43 18.42 2.18
C LYS A 73 6.32 16.96 1.73
N PHE A 74 5.92 16.73 0.49
CA PHE A 74 5.85 15.42 -0.11
C PHE A 74 7.06 15.16 -1.01
N LYS A 75 7.68 13.98 -0.89
CA LYS A 75 8.78 13.52 -1.74
C LYS A 75 8.44 12.14 -2.31
N MET A 76 8.77 11.90 -3.57
CA MET A 76 8.61 10.61 -4.23
C MET A 76 9.99 9.98 -4.40
N TYR A 77 10.10 8.69 -4.09
CA TYR A 77 11.25 7.85 -4.36
C TYR A 77 10.84 6.78 -5.36
N ASP A 78 11.78 6.42 -6.23
CA ASP A 78 11.62 5.33 -7.19
C ASP A 78 12.41 4.12 -6.66
N ASP A 79 11.72 3.00 -6.44
CA ASP A 79 12.34 1.74 -6.02
C ASP A 79 12.60 0.78 -7.20
N SER A 80 12.31 1.24 -8.42
CA SER A 80 12.50 0.48 -9.66
C SER A 80 13.75 0.91 -10.42
N THR A 81 14.14 0.10 -11.40
CA THR A 81 15.17 0.44 -12.38
C THR A 81 14.72 0.10 -13.79
N ALA A 82 15.16 0.90 -14.77
CA ALA A 82 14.90 0.63 -16.19
C ALA A 82 15.44 -0.76 -16.64
N ALA A 83 16.53 -1.22 -16.05
CA ALA A 83 17.13 -2.51 -16.38
C ALA A 83 16.26 -3.71 -15.94
N LYS A 84 15.54 -3.57 -14.81
CA LYS A 84 14.62 -4.62 -14.34
C LYS A 84 13.18 -4.43 -14.86
N GLY A 85 12.78 -3.21 -15.21
CA GLY A 85 11.38 -2.89 -15.52
C GLY A 85 10.41 -3.12 -14.36
N SER A 86 10.92 -3.23 -13.15
CA SER A 86 10.20 -3.46 -11.89
C SER A 86 11.05 -2.97 -10.71
N TRP A 87 10.57 -3.15 -9.47
CA TRP A 87 11.34 -2.86 -8.27
C TRP A 87 12.69 -3.58 -8.25
N ASP A 88 13.70 -2.96 -7.61
CA ASP A 88 15.08 -3.46 -7.58
C ASP A 88 15.63 -3.49 -6.15
N ASP A 89 16.26 -4.61 -5.75
CA ASP A 89 16.77 -4.80 -4.39
C ASP A 89 17.81 -3.76 -3.99
N ALA A 90 18.73 -3.42 -4.89
CA ALA A 90 19.78 -2.43 -4.62
C ALA A 90 19.17 -1.01 -4.52
N GLN A 91 18.18 -0.71 -5.35
CA GLN A 91 17.47 0.57 -5.30
C GLN A 91 16.67 0.70 -4.01
N CYS A 92 15.95 -0.36 -3.57
CA CYS A 92 15.26 -0.37 -2.29
C CYS A 92 16.23 -0.14 -1.12
N ALA A 93 17.41 -0.77 -1.14
CA ALA A 93 18.43 -0.56 -0.11
C ALA A 93 18.98 0.87 -0.12
N ALA A 94 19.21 1.46 -1.30
CA ALA A 94 19.63 2.85 -1.44
C ALA A 94 18.56 3.82 -0.93
N ASN A 95 17.29 3.58 -1.27
CA ASN A 95 16.17 4.40 -0.80
C ASN A 95 16.02 4.33 0.72
N ALA A 96 16.18 3.15 1.33
CA ALA A 96 16.14 3.00 2.79
C ALA A 96 17.15 3.91 3.50
N GLN A 97 18.38 3.98 2.98
CA GLN A 97 19.41 4.89 3.51
C GLN A 97 19.07 6.37 3.25
N ALA A 98 18.50 6.69 2.09
CA ALA A 98 18.09 8.05 1.75
C ALA A 98 16.95 8.56 2.65
N HIS A 99 15.99 7.68 3.03
CA HIS A 99 14.95 8.00 4.00
C HIS A 99 15.54 8.34 5.37
N VAL A 100 16.43 7.49 5.89
CA VAL A 100 17.09 7.73 7.19
C VAL A 100 17.92 9.01 7.18
N ALA A 101 18.65 9.27 6.09
CA ALA A 101 19.48 10.47 5.94
C ALA A 101 18.68 11.77 5.88
N ASN A 102 17.44 11.74 5.40
CA ASN A 102 16.56 12.91 5.33
C ASN A 102 16.03 13.30 6.72
N LYS A 103 16.67 14.28 7.36
CA LYS A 103 16.38 14.67 8.75
C LYS A 103 14.95 15.17 9.00
N SER A 104 14.28 15.70 7.98
CA SER A 104 12.90 16.19 8.08
C SER A 104 11.85 15.12 7.79
N GLU A 105 12.24 13.96 7.28
CA GLU A 105 11.32 12.87 6.93
C GLU A 105 10.92 12.08 8.18
N VAL A 106 9.63 11.89 8.35
CA VAL A 106 9.06 11.25 9.56
C VAL A 106 8.25 10.00 9.28
N ALA A 107 7.85 9.80 8.02
CA ALA A 107 7.08 8.62 7.61
C ALA A 107 7.21 8.37 6.10
N VAL A 108 7.10 7.10 5.71
CA VAL A 108 7.11 6.60 4.33
C VAL A 108 5.77 5.93 4.02
N MET A 109 5.12 6.28 2.93
CA MET A 109 4.05 5.50 2.30
C MET A 109 4.68 4.59 1.24
N GLY A 110 4.50 3.31 1.39
CA GLY A 110 5.11 2.32 0.48
C GLY A 110 5.42 1.03 1.24
N THR A 111 6.05 0.07 0.58
CA THR A 111 6.30 0.03 -0.87
C THR A 111 5.14 -0.64 -1.61
N TYR A 112 5.20 -0.73 -2.94
CA TYR A 112 4.26 -1.55 -3.69
C TYR A 112 4.59 -3.04 -3.50
N ASN A 113 5.85 -3.42 -3.61
CA ASN A 113 6.31 -4.80 -3.59
C ASN A 113 6.79 -5.23 -2.20
N SER A 114 6.29 -6.39 -1.71
CA SER A 114 6.63 -6.93 -0.38
C SER A 114 8.12 -7.25 -0.21
N GLY A 115 8.81 -7.63 -1.30
CA GLY A 115 10.27 -7.86 -1.28
C GLY A 115 11.04 -6.59 -0.93
N CYS A 116 10.70 -5.46 -1.55
CA CYS A 116 11.27 -4.16 -1.24
C CYS A 116 11.02 -3.75 0.23
N ALA A 117 9.79 -3.95 0.74
CA ALA A 117 9.46 -3.69 2.13
C ALA A 117 10.36 -4.46 3.11
N LYS A 118 10.66 -5.74 2.83
CA LYS A 118 11.56 -6.56 3.65
C LYS A 118 12.98 -6.01 3.73
N ILE A 119 13.41 -5.21 2.75
CA ILE A 119 14.72 -4.53 2.73
C ILE A 119 14.65 -3.21 3.49
N ILE A 120 13.60 -2.41 3.27
CA ILE A 120 13.49 -1.05 3.82
C ILE A 120 13.13 -1.06 5.33
N VAL A 121 12.15 -1.87 5.74
CA VAL A 121 11.61 -1.86 7.10
C VAL A 121 12.68 -2.00 8.18
N PRO A 122 13.65 -2.97 8.11
CA PRO A 122 14.67 -3.11 9.16
C PRO A 122 15.64 -1.92 9.23
N VAL A 123 15.86 -1.21 8.14
CA VAL A 123 16.71 -0.01 8.12
C VAL A 123 15.97 1.15 8.81
N LEU A 124 14.69 1.36 8.47
CA LEU A 124 13.86 2.38 9.14
C LEU A 124 13.62 2.07 10.62
N ASN A 125 13.61 0.78 10.98
CA ASN A 125 13.46 0.32 12.36
C ASN A 125 14.62 0.74 13.26
N GLN A 126 15.84 0.72 12.71
CA GLN A 126 17.08 0.99 13.42
C GLN A 126 17.51 2.46 13.38
N ASP A 127 16.67 3.38 12.90
CA ASP A 127 17.01 4.80 12.85
C ASP A 127 17.35 5.33 14.25
N PRO A 128 18.52 5.97 14.44
CA PRO A 128 18.95 6.49 15.75
C PRO A 128 18.00 7.55 16.33
N LYS A 129 17.18 8.20 15.51
CA LYS A 129 16.17 9.18 15.96
C LYS A 129 14.85 8.55 16.38
N GLY A 130 14.80 7.24 16.40
CA GLY A 130 13.63 6.42 16.65
C GLY A 130 13.06 5.81 15.39
N PRO A 131 12.31 4.69 15.51
CA PRO A 131 11.75 3.96 14.38
C PRO A 131 10.95 4.89 13.47
N MET A 132 11.27 4.92 12.19
CA MET A 132 10.48 5.66 11.20
C MET A 132 9.33 4.78 10.73
N VAL A 133 8.13 5.33 10.73
CA VAL A 133 6.91 4.64 10.28
C VAL A 133 6.95 4.41 8.78
N MET A 134 6.55 3.22 8.37
CA MET A 134 6.22 2.88 6.99
C MET A 134 4.79 2.33 6.94
N VAL A 135 3.96 2.85 6.03
CA VAL A 135 2.57 2.41 5.83
C VAL A 135 2.38 2.01 4.38
N SER A 136 2.15 0.72 4.13
CA SER A 136 1.95 0.22 2.77
C SER A 136 0.48 0.22 2.35
N ASN A 137 0.27 0.49 1.07
CA ASN A 137 -1.00 0.38 0.38
C ASN A 137 -1.17 -0.94 -0.40
N ALA A 138 -0.10 -1.75 -0.51
CA ALA A 138 -0.09 -2.89 -1.43
C ALA A 138 0.71 -4.11 -0.96
N ASN A 139 1.54 -4.00 0.10
CA ASN A 139 2.28 -5.17 0.57
C ASN A 139 1.37 -6.14 1.33
N THR A 140 1.23 -7.33 0.82
CA THR A 140 0.30 -8.34 1.35
C THR A 140 0.98 -9.54 1.98
N ASN A 141 2.32 -9.71 1.79
CA ASN A 141 3.04 -10.86 2.33
C ASN A 141 2.90 -10.95 3.86
N PRO A 142 2.39 -12.09 4.40
CA PRO A 142 2.15 -12.23 5.84
C PRO A 142 3.42 -12.11 6.68
N GLY A 143 4.57 -12.54 6.15
CA GLY A 143 5.84 -12.55 6.86
C GLY A 143 6.35 -11.18 7.31
N LEU A 144 5.78 -10.08 6.78
CA LEU A 144 6.10 -8.73 7.25
C LEU A 144 5.59 -8.46 8.68
N THR A 145 4.52 -9.12 9.10
CA THR A 145 3.84 -8.86 10.39
C THR A 145 3.58 -10.11 11.22
N LYS A 146 3.53 -11.27 10.57
CA LYS A 146 3.18 -12.57 11.17
C LYS A 146 4.31 -13.59 11.04
N ALA A 147 4.28 -14.63 11.85
CA ALA A 147 5.14 -15.81 11.68
C ALA A 147 4.71 -16.52 10.38
N TRP A 148 5.58 -16.53 9.39
CA TRP A 148 5.33 -17.11 8.08
C TRP A 148 6.47 -18.01 7.62
N ASN A 149 7.64 -17.44 7.41
CA ASN A 149 8.87 -18.19 7.15
C ASN A 149 9.82 -18.12 8.38
N PRO A 150 10.85 -18.95 8.47
CA PRO A 150 11.82 -18.91 9.56
C PRO A 150 12.37 -17.51 9.82
N GLY A 151 12.30 -17.08 11.07
CA GLY A 151 12.76 -15.76 11.53
C GLY A 151 11.81 -14.60 11.23
N GLU A 152 10.72 -14.80 10.50
CA GLU A 152 9.70 -13.76 10.25
C GLU A 152 8.69 -13.73 11.42
N PRO A 153 8.21 -12.53 11.75
CA PRO A 153 8.58 -11.22 11.25
C PRO A 153 9.75 -10.60 12.03
N THR A 154 10.26 -11.24 13.07
CA THR A 154 11.20 -10.67 14.07
C THR A 154 12.46 -10.07 13.41
N LYS A 155 12.97 -10.71 12.36
CA LYS A 155 14.15 -10.24 11.63
C LYS A 155 14.00 -8.84 11.00
N TYR A 156 12.77 -8.35 10.80
CA TYR A 156 12.50 -7.01 10.27
C TYR A 156 12.41 -5.93 11.35
N TYR A 157 12.40 -6.33 12.62
CA TYR A 157 12.22 -5.44 13.77
C TYR A 157 13.32 -5.60 14.81
N PRO A 158 14.60 -5.35 14.45
CA PRO A 158 15.72 -5.61 15.36
C PRO A 158 15.68 -4.80 16.65
N THR A 159 14.97 -3.65 16.69
CA THR A 159 14.77 -2.88 17.92
C THR A 159 13.59 -3.37 18.77
N GLY A 160 12.82 -4.36 18.30
CA GLY A 160 11.58 -4.82 18.94
C GLY A 160 10.35 -3.94 18.68
N PHE A 161 10.52 -2.76 18.09
CA PHE A 161 9.39 -1.88 17.74
C PHE A 161 8.83 -2.24 16.36
N ARG A 162 7.50 -2.39 16.27
CA ARG A 162 6.78 -2.67 15.02
C ARG A 162 6.46 -1.37 14.30
N ASN A 163 7.36 -0.87 13.45
CA ASN A 163 7.24 0.40 12.72
C ASN A 163 6.58 0.29 11.35
N TYR A 164 6.15 -0.91 10.95
CA TYR A 164 5.47 -1.16 9.70
C TYR A 164 3.97 -1.36 9.91
N PHE A 165 3.18 -0.78 9.01
CA PHE A 165 1.71 -0.85 8.98
C PHE A 165 1.24 -1.06 7.54
N ARG A 166 0.00 -1.56 7.35
CA ARG A 166 -0.61 -1.66 6.02
C ARG A 166 -2.12 -1.51 6.08
N VAL A 167 -2.67 -0.88 5.04
CA VAL A 167 -4.12 -0.62 4.92
C VAL A 167 -4.83 -1.65 4.05
N VAL A 168 -4.13 -2.66 3.56
CA VAL A 168 -4.65 -3.82 2.83
C VAL A 168 -4.48 -5.07 3.68
N THR A 169 -5.32 -6.09 3.45
CA THR A 169 -5.19 -7.36 4.18
C THR A 169 -4.05 -8.22 3.63
N THR A 170 -3.87 -9.42 4.16
CA THR A 170 -2.69 -10.24 3.92
C THR A 170 -2.99 -11.46 3.03
N ASP A 171 -1.95 -12.02 2.41
CA ASP A 171 -2.04 -13.13 1.45
C ASP A 171 -2.60 -14.41 2.06
N ASP A 172 -2.46 -14.63 3.38
CA ASP A 172 -3.11 -15.76 4.06
C ASP A 172 -4.63 -15.70 3.96
N PHE A 173 -5.23 -14.50 4.03
CA PHE A 173 -6.65 -14.30 3.74
C PHE A 173 -6.95 -14.33 2.24
N GLN A 174 -6.09 -13.72 1.41
CA GLN A 174 -6.28 -13.67 -0.04
C GLN A 174 -6.22 -15.06 -0.67
N GLY A 175 -5.18 -15.83 -0.38
CA GLY A 175 -5.03 -17.18 -0.88
C GLY A 175 -6.17 -18.11 -0.43
N SER A 176 -6.59 -17.96 0.85
CA SER A 176 -7.74 -18.70 1.37
C SER A 176 -9.04 -18.36 0.63
N ALA A 177 -9.35 -17.07 0.45
CA ALA A 177 -10.55 -16.65 -0.29
C ALA A 177 -10.52 -17.13 -1.76
N ALA A 178 -9.34 -17.05 -2.40
CA ALA A 178 -9.15 -17.51 -3.77
C ALA A 178 -9.40 -19.03 -3.92
N ALA A 179 -8.87 -19.84 -3.01
CA ALA A 179 -9.08 -21.29 -3.01
C ALA A 179 -10.56 -21.66 -2.74
N GLN A 180 -11.22 -21.01 -1.79
CA GLN A 180 -12.64 -21.19 -1.51
C GLN A 180 -13.50 -20.79 -2.72
N PHE A 181 -13.14 -19.68 -3.39
CA PHE A 181 -13.81 -19.29 -4.62
C PHE A 181 -13.60 -20.33 -5.73
N ALA A 182 -12.37 -20.79 -5.96
CA ALA A 182 -12.06 -21.81 -6.97
C ALA A 182 -12.89 -23.08 -6.73
N GLN A 183 -12.97 -23.57 -5.48
CA GLN A 183 -13.83 -24.71 -5.13
C GLN A 183 -15.31 -24.45 -5.46
N SER A 184 -15.80 -23.24 -5.16
CA SER A 184 -17.20 -22.85 -5.47
C SER A 184 -17.49 -22.81 -6.97
N GLN A 185 -16.46 -22.70 -7.81
CA GLN A 185 -16.52 -22.77 -9.27
C GLN A 185 -16.38 -24.20 -9.80
N GLY A 186 -16.42 -25.20 -8.93
CA GLY A 186 -16.34 -26.63 -9.28
C GLY A 186 -14.91 -27.13 -9.56
N VAL A 187 -13.87 -26.34 -9.25
CA VAL A 187 -12.47 -26.75 -9.40
C VAL A 187 -12.15 -27.88 -8.42
N LYS A 188 -11.66 -28.99 -8.95
CA LYS A 188 -11.22 -30.16 -8.18
C LYS A 188 -9.70 -30.33 -8.21
N SER A 189 -9.06 -29.91 -9.30
CA SER A 189 -7.63 -29.99 -9.52
C SER A 189 -7.06 -28.66 -9.96
N VAL A 190 -5.90 -28.28 -9.42
CA VAL A 190 -5.24 -27.00 -9.70
C VAL A 190 -3.75 -27.19 -9.89
N TYR A 191 -3.18 -26.52 -10.87
CA TYR A 191 -1.73 -26.34 -10.97
C TYR A 191 -1.35 -24.93 -10.51
N VAL A 192 -0.45 -24.84 -9.54
CA VAL A 192 -0.04 -23.57 -8.93
C VAL A 192 1.32 -23.18 -9.48
N LEU A 193 1.40 -21.95 -9.97
CA LEU A 193 2.65 -21.28 -10.40
C LEU A 193 2.97 -20.13 -9.48
N ASN A 194 4.26 -19.75 -9.36
CA ASN A 194 4.69 -18.54 -8.66
C ASN A 194 5.82 -17.83 -9.41
N ASP A 195 5.97 -16.51 -9.17
CA ASP A 195 6.95 -15.64 -9.83
C ASP A 195 8.36 -15.69 -9.21
N THR A 196 8.62 -16.61 -8.31
CA THR A 196 9.84 -16.75 -7.52
C THR A 196 10.16 -15.59 -6.58
N GLN A 197 9.32 -14.55 -6.55
CA GLN A 197 9.46 -13.41 -5.64
C GLN A 197 8.78 -13.66 -4.29
N THR A 198 9.16 -12.86 -3.31
CA THR A 198 8.60 -12.94 -1.94
C THR A 198 7.07 -12.92 -1.90
N TYR A 199 6.45 -12.04 -2.70
CA TYR A 199 5.00 -11.92 -2.77
C TYR A 199 4.38 -13.14 -3.45
N GLY A 200 4.78 -13.45 -4.68
CA GLY A 200 4.16 -14.52 -5.45
C GLY A 200 4.31 -15.90 -4.80
N GLN A 201 5.47 -16.20 -4.21
CA GLN A 201 5.65 -17.42 -3.40
C GLN A 201 4.71 -17.44 -2.19
N GLY A 202 4.55 -16.30 -1.49
CA GLY A 202 3.71 -16.19 -0.30
C GLY A 202 2.23 -16.43 -0.62
N VAL A 203 1.68 -15.76 -1.63
CA VAL A 203 0.27 -15.90 -1.99
C VAL A 203 -0.03 -17.28 -2.62
N ALA A 204 0.90 -17.85 -3.40
CA ALA A 204 0.79 -19.20 -3.93
C ALA A 204 0.81 -20.25 -2.81
N GLN A 205 1.64 -20.07 -1.79
CA GLN A 205 1.68 -20.93 -0.60
C GLN A 205 0.36 -20.86 0.19
N ALA A 206 -0.18 -19.66 0.37
CA ALA A 206 -1.46 -19.47 1.05
C ALA A 206 -2.61 -20.15 0.30
N PHE A 207 -2.68 -19.97 -1.02
CA PHE A 207 -3.64 -20.65 -1.87
C PHE A 207 -3.51 -22.19 -1.78
N THR A 208 -2.29 -22.70 -1.93
CA THR A 208 -2.00 -24.15 -1.86
C THR A 208 -2.39 -24.74 -0.51
N THR A 209 -2.10 -24.02 0.57
CA THR A 209 -2.45 -24.47 1.94
C THR A 209 -3.96 -24.64 2.09
N GLU A 210 -4.74 -23.66 1.63
CA GLU A 210 -6.20 -23.72 1.73
C GLU A 210 -6.79 -24.72 0.73
N ALA A 211 -6.26 -24.81 -0.49
CA ALA A 211 -6.68 -25.80 -1.49
C ALA A 211 -6.55 -27.23 -0.94
N ASN A 212 -5.46 -27.54 -0.24
CA ASN A 212 -5.26 -28.84 0.42
C ASN A 212 -6.29 -29.07 1.56
N LYS A 213 -6.57 -28.06 2.39
CA LYS A 213 -7.62 -28.16 3.43
C LYS A 213 -9.00 -28.43 2.84
N LEU A 214 -9.28 -27.81 1.69
CA LEU A 214 -10.52 -28.01 0.93
C LEU A 214 -10.53 -29.31 0.12
N LYS A 215 -9.48 -30.14 0.22
CA LYS A 215 -9.32 -31.42 -0.48
C LYS A 215 -9.32 -31.29 -2.00
N MET A 216 -8.87 -30.15 -2.52
CA MET A 216 -8.55 -30.02 -3.94
C MET A 216 -7.21 -30.70 -4.24
N THR A 217 -7.09 -31.30 -5.42
CA THR A 217 -5.83 -31.93 -5.87
C THR A 217 -4.89 -30.83 -6.36
N VAL A 218 -3.82 -30.54 -5.61
CA VAL A 218 -2.75 -29.65 -6.07
C VAL A 218 -1.75 -30.48 -6.87
N LEU A 219 -1.64 -30.20 -8.17
CA LEU A 219 -0.86 -30.98 -9.13
C LEU A 219 0.61 -30.53 -9.22
N SER A 220 0.92 -29.31 -8.79
CA SER A 220 2.28 -28.77 -8.73
C SER A 220 3.03 -29.23 -7.49
N ALA A 221 4.36 -29.31 -7.58
CA ALA A 221 5.21 -29.70 -6.46
C ALA A 221 5.46 -28.53 -5.49
N GLY A 222 5.71 -28.85 -4.23
CA GLY A 222 6.09 -27.89 -3.20
C GLY A 222 4.92 -27.06 -2.63
N PRO A 223 5.15 -26.34 -1.53
CA PRO A 223 4.11 -25.61 -0.84
C PRO A 223 3.61 -24.37 -1.59
N ALA A 224 4.44 -23.78 -2.46
CA ALA A 224 4.12 -22.59 -3.26
C ALA A 224 3.96 -22.90 -4.76
N GLY A 225 3.86 -24.19 -5.14
CA GLY A 225 3.82 -24.57 -6.55
C GLY A 225 5.15 -24.43 -7.26
N GLU A 226 5.12 -24.39 -8.62
CA GLU A 226 6.31 -24.28 -9.47
C GLU A 226 6.64 -22.81 -9.81
N GLY A 227 7.90 -22.44 -9.71
CA GLY A 227 8.38 -21.11 -10.11
C GLY A 227 8.50 -20.99 -11.63
N TRP A 228 8.10 -19.84 -12.20
CA TRP A 228 8.44 -19.52 -13.58
C TRP A 228 9.66 -18.57 -13.64
N ASP A 229 10.44 -18.67 -14.70
CA ASP A 229 11.54 -17.74 -14.97
C ASP A 229 11.05 -16.62 -15.89
N ALA A 230 11.01 -15.38 -15.37
CA ALA A 230 10.58 -14.20 -16.12
C ALA A 230 11.44 -13.88 -17.36
N LYS A 231 12.65 -14.48 -17.48
CA LYS A 231 13.54 -14.28 -18.63
C LYS A 231 13.25 -15.21 -19.79
N GLN A 232 12.37 -16.18 -19.62
CA GLN A 232 11.99 -17.08 -20.70
C GLN A 232 11.21 -16.31 -21.79
N PRO A 233 11.53 -16.54 -23.07
CA PRO A 233 10.82 -15.89 -24.17
C PRO A 233 9.38 -16.42 -24.35
N ASN A 234 9.11 -17.65 -23.91
CA ASN A 234 7.78 -18.27 -23.91
C ASN A 234 7.69 -19.39 -22.87
N TYR A 235 6.46 -19.82 -22.59
CA TYR A 235 6.13 -20.86 -21.59
C TYR A 235 5.36 -22.04 -22.19
N GLU A 236 5.40 -22.24 -23.52
CA GLU A 236 4.68 -23.32 -24.20
C GLU A 236 5.09 -24.70 -23.69
N ALA A 237 6.39 -24.92 -23.47
CA ALA A 237 6.89 -26.17 -22.90
C ALA A 237 6.38 -26.44 -21.48
N LEU A 238 6.31 -25.40 -20.64
CA LEU A 238 5.74 -25.47 -19.30
C LEU A 238 4.26 -25.88 -19.38
N PHE A 239 3.46 -25.20 -20.18
CA PHE A 239 2.04 -25.49 -20.30
C PHE A 239 1.75 -26.82 -21.01
N THR A 240 2.65 -27.29 -21.89
CA THR A 240 2.53 -28.64 -22.47
C THR A 240 2.73 -29.72 -21.40
N LYS A 241 3.69 -29.55 -20.50
CA LYS A 241 3.87 -30.42 -19.32
C LYS A 241 2.63 -30.39 -18.42
N ILE A 242 2.10 -29.22 -18.15
CA ILE A 242 0.89 -29.04 -17.31
C ILE A 242 -0.34 -29.66 -17.96
N LYS A 243 -0.49 -29.55 -19.28
CA LYS A 243 -1.61 -30.15 -20.05
C LYS A 243 -1.73 -31.66 -19.83
N ALA A 244 -0.62 -32.38 -19.72
CA ALA A 244 -0.60 -33.81 -19.47
C ALA A 244 -1.19 -34.20 -18.11
N LEU A 245 -1.26 -33.27 -17.16
CA LEU A 245 -1.85 -33.46 -15.82
C LEU A 245 -3.34 -33.13 -15.77
N ASN A 246 -3.89 -32.55 -16.84
CA ASN A 246 -5.31 -32.21 -17.00
C ASN A 246 -5.91 -31.40 -15.83
N PRO A 247 -5.37 -30.20 -15.46
CA PRO A 247 -5.90 -29.38 -14.39
C PRO A 247 -7.23 -28.71 -14.76
N ASP A 248 -8.11 -28.52 -13.78
CA ASP A 248 -9.32 -27.69 -13.94
C ASP A 248 -9.00 -26.19 -13.94
N MET A 249 -7.91 -25.81 -13.25
CA MET A 249 -7.50 -24.40 -13.08
C MET A 249 -5.97 -24.27 -13.02
N ILE A 250 -5.47 -23.14 -13.52
CA ILE A 250 -4.12 -22.63 -13.23
C ILE A 250 -4.26 -21.47 -12.25
N TYR A 251 -3.56 -21.56 -11.10
CA TYR A 251 -3.37 -20.43 -10.20
C TYR A 251 -1.99 -19.85 -10.43
N ILE A 252 -1.90 -18.53 -10.71
CA ILE A 252 -0.66 -17.82 -11.03
C ILE A 252 -0.37 -16.82 -9.93
N GLY A 253 0.42 -17.22 -8.92
CA GLY A 253 0.83 -16.37 -7.81
C GLY A 253 2.01 -15.48 -8.19
N GLY A 254 1.80 -14.18 -8.43
CA GLY A 254 2.86 -13.26 -8.79
C GLY A 254 2.38 -11.93 -9.31
N ILE A 255 3.30 -11.17 -9.92
CA ILE A 255 3.03 -9.87 -10.52
C ILE A 255 3.14 -9.91 -12.04
N PHE A 256 2.33 -9.06 -12.69
CA PHE A 256 2.30 -8.94 -14.15
C PHE A 256 3.65 -8.53 -14.74
N ASP A 257 4.42 -7.67 -14.04
CA ASP A 257 5.74 -7.16 -14.47
C ASP A 257 6.76 -8.26 -14.80
N LEU A 258 6.61 -9.44 -14.23
CA LEU A 258 7.55 -10.57 -14.40
C LEU A 258 7.15 -11.48 -15.57
N ASN A 259 6.97 -10.87 -16.73
CA ASN A 259 6.59 -11.55 -17.98
C ASN A 259 5.21 -12.25 -17.89
N GLY A 260 4.33 -11.74 -17.03
CA GLY A 260 2.99 -12.28 -16.82
C GLY A 260 2.13 -12.26 -18.09
N GLY A 261 2.32 -11.27 -18.96
CA GLY A 261 1.60 -11.19 -20.23
C GLY A 261 1.90 -12.37 -21.16
N GLN A 262 3.17 -12.77 -21.28
CA GLN A 262 3.55 -13.94 -22.09
C GLN A 262 3.04 -15.24 -21.46
N LEU A 263 3.10 -15.33 -20.11
CA LEU A 263 2.57 -16.48 -19.38
C LEU A 263 1.08 -16.70 -19.67
N VAL A 264 0.27 -15.63 -19.64
CA VAL A 264 -1.17 -15.67 -19.94
C VAL A 264 -1.45 -16.09 -21.37
N LYS A 265 -0.73 -15.53 -22.35
CA LYS A 265 -0.84 -15.89 -23.77
C LYS A 265 -0.56 -17.38 -24.01
N ASP A 266 0.54 -17.89 -23.47
CA ASP A 266 0.94 -19.28 -23.66
C ASP A 266 0.04 -20.27 -22.94
N LYS A 267 -0.52 -19.88 -21.74
CA LYS A 267 -1.56 -20.65 -21.08
C LYS A 267 -2.76 -20.87 -22.01
N VAL A 268 -3.27 -19.82 -22.61
CA VAL A 268 -4.44 -19.92 -23.51
C VAL A 268 -4.09 -20.67 -24.79
N LYS A 269 -2.93 -20.41 -25.38
CA LYS A 269 -2.46 -21.10 -26.58
C LYS A 269 -2.41 -22.64 -26.39
N VAL A 270 -1.92 -23.12 -25.25
CA VAL A 270 -1.68 -24.55 -25.02
C VAL A 270 -2.85 -25.25 -24.34
N LEU A 271 -3.48 -24.62 -23.32
CA LEU A 271 -4.52 -25.19 -22.51
C LEU A 271 -5.94 -24.78 -22.95
N GLY A 272 -6.04 -23.85 -23.87
CA GLY A 272 -7.32 -23.24 -24.29
C GLY A 272 -7.72 -22.06 -23.42
N ASP A 273 -8.82 -21.43 -23.79
CA ASP A 273 -9.39 -20.27 -23.12
C ASP A 273 -9.79 -20.57 -21.64
N ASN A 274 -10.23 -19.52 -20.94
CA ASN A 274 -10.52 -19.61 -19.51
C ASN A 274 -11.89 -20.30 -19.21
N THR A 275 -12.64 -20.70 -20.24
CA THR A 275 -13.80 -21.57 -20.10
C THR A 275 -13.43 -23.05 -20.07
N LYS A 276 -12.31 -23.45 -20.73
CA LYS A 276 -11.81 -24.82 -20.78
C LYS A 276 -10.96 -25.15 -19.55
N VAL A 277 -9.90 -24.38 -19.34
CA VAL A 277 -9.06 -24.47 -18.13
C VAL A 277 -9.09 -23.09 -17.48
N LYS A 278 -9.69 -23.00 -16.32
CA LYS A 278 -9.83 -21.73 -15.60
C LYS A 278 -8.45 -21.13 -15.27
N MET A 279 -8.38 -19.81 -15.17
CA MET A 279 -7.19 -19.10 -14.74
C MET A 279 -7.56 -18.15 -13.61
N MET A 280 -6.78 -18.15 -12.55
CA MET A 280 -6.96 -17.23 -11.43
C MET A 280 -5.62 -16.68 -10.99
N MET A 281 -5.60 -15.37 -10.73
CA MET A 281 -4.42 -14.62 -10.30
C MET A 281 -4.76 -13.74 -9.10
N PRO A 282 -3.77 -13.40 -8.27
CA PRO A 282 -3.95 -12.46 -7.16
C PRO A 282 -3.86 -11.00 -7.65
N ASP A 283 -3.89 -10.08 -6.71
CA ASP A 283 -3.88 -8.62 -6.93
C ASP A 283 -2.64 -8.08 -7.65
N GLY A 284 -1.56 -8.84 -7.74
CA GLY A 284 -0.40 -8.51 -8.56
C GLY A 284 -0.68 -8.46 -10.07
N PHE A 285 -1.89 -8.79 -10.51
CA PHE A 285 -2.37 -8.65 -11.89
C PHE A 285 -3.49 -7.61 -12.02
N THR A 286 -3.96 -7.00 -10.92
CA THR A 286 -5.05 -6.02 -10.97
C THR A 286 -4.57 -4.64 -11.41
N GLY A 287 -5.39 -3.92 -12.19
CA GLY A 287 -5.15 -2.54 -12.57
C GLY A 287 -4.05 -2.32 -13.62
N TYR A 288 -3.63 -3.37 -14.34
CA TYR A 288 -2.67 -3.24 -15.44
C TYR A 288 -3.40 -3.13 -16.78
N PRO A 289 -3.31 -1.96 -17.47
CA PRO A 289 -3.97 -1.78 -18.77
C PRO A 289 -3.51 -2.81 -19.80
N ASP A 290 -2.21 -3.12 -19.84
CA ASP A 290 -1.64 -4.08 -20.77
C ASP A 290 -2.12 -5.51 -20.52
N PHE A 291 -2.37 -5.90 -19.27
CA PHE A 291 -3.00 -7.18 -18.95
C PHE A 291 -4.46 -7.21 -19.40
N LEU A 292 -5.21 -6.16 -19.09
CA LEU A 292 -6.64 -6.07 -19.44
C LEU A 292 -6.87 -6.02 -20.94
N ALA A 293 -5.91 -5.51 -21.71
CA ALA A 293 -5.97 -5.45 -23.17
C ALA A 293 -5.69 -6.82 -23.85
N LEU A 294 -5.20 -7.82 -23.12
CA LEU A 294 -4.96 -9.15 -23.68
C LEU A 294 -6.30 -9.89 -23.92
N PRO A 295 -6.60 -10.35 -25.13
CA PRO A 295 -7.76 -11.20 -25.36
C PRO A 295 -7.76 -12.49 -24.52
N GLU A 296 -6.56 -13.00 -24.21
CA GLU A 296 -6.34 -14.18 -23.41
C GLU A 296 -6.68 -13.99 -21.93
N ALA A 297 -6.80 -12.74 -21.47
CA ALA A 297 -7.22 -12.43 -20.11
C ALA A 297 -8.74 -12.55 -19.92
N ASP A 298 -9.53 -12.52 -21.00
CA ASP A 298 -10.99 -12.57 -20.88
C ASP A 298 -11.45 -13.84 -20.16
N GLY A 299 -12.35 -13.69 -19.19
CA GLY A 299 -12.81 -14.78 -18.32
C GLY A 299 -11.84 -15.20 -17.20
N ALA A 300 -10.66 -14.62 -17.11
CA ALA A 300 -9.74 -14.85 -16.00
C ALA A 300 -10.28 -14.26 -14.69
N PHE A 301 -10.09 -14.97 -13.58
CA PHE A 301 -10.45 -14.49 -12.25
C PHE A 301 -9.27 -13.80 -11.59
N LEU A 302 -9.59 -12.75 -10.82
CA LEU A 302 -8.63 -12.05 -9.98
C LEU A 302 -9.13 -12.00 -8.54
N SER A 303 -8.20 -11.91 -7.59
CA SER A 303 -8.51 -11.55 -6.21
C SER A 303 -7.82 -10.25 -5.84
N PHE A 304 -8.47 -9.41 -5.02
CA PHE A 304 -7.94 -8.15 -4.54
C PHE A 304 -8.05 -8.07 -3.02
N THR A 305 -6.98 -7.65 -2.35
CA THR A 305 -6.85 -7.58 -0.89
C THR A 305 -7.51 -6.34 -0.29
N GLY A 306 -8.82 -6.32 -0.30
CA GLY A 306 -9.67 -5.24 0.19
C GLY A 306 -10.92 -5.09 -0.64
N LEU A 307 -11.57 -3.94 -0.54
CA LEU A 307 -12.67 -3.56 -1.43
C LEU A 307 -12.09 -3.03 -2.74
N SER A 308 -12.59 -3.51 -3.87
CA SER A 308 -12.35 -2.87 -5.16
C SER A 308 -13.05 -1.51 -5.23
N ILE A 309 -12.54 -0.61 -6.07
CA ILE A 309 -12.99 0.79 -6.13
C ILE A 309 -14.49 0.94 -6.46
N ASP A 310 -15.07 0.00 -7.21
CA ASP A 310 -16.49 -0.05 -7.54
C ASP A 310 -17.39 -0.41 -6.35
N LEU A 311 -16.83 -1.10 -5.35
CA LEU A 311 -17.50 -1.41 -4.07
C LEU A 311 -17.39 -0.29 -3.03
N PHE A 312 -16.64 0.76 -3.29
CA PHE A 312 -16.54 1.87 -2.34
C PHE A 312 -17.91 2.55 -2.15
N PRO A 313 -18.25 2.99 -0.92
CA PRO A 313 -19.49 3.67 -0.64
C PRO A 313 -19.71 4.87 -1.58
N LYS A 314 -20.93 5.02 -2.08
CA LYS A 314 -21.33 6.14 -2.96
C LYS A 314 -21.66 7.43 -2.20
N ASN A 315 -21.27 7.50 -0.93
CA ASN A 315 -21.41 8.67 -0.06
C ASN A 315 -20.11 8.89 0.76
N GLY A 316 -20.10 9.96 1.56
CA GLY A 316 -18.97 10.29 2.43
C GLY A 316 -17.70 10.70 1.66
N LYS A 317 -16.56 10.54 2.33
CA LYS A 317 -15.27 10.94 1.77
C LYS A 317 -14.85 10.10 0.55
N ALA A 318 -15.15 8.80 0.55
CA ALA A 318 -14.80 7.92 -0.57
C ALA A 318 -15.41 8.42 -1.90
N ALA A 319 -16.73 8.70 -1.89
CA ALA A 319 -17.42 9.18 -3.10
C ALA A 319 -16.94 10.57 -3.54
N SER A 320 -16.82 11.51 -2.58
CA SER A 320 -16.36 12.88 -2.90
C SER A 320 -14.94 12.89 -3.42
N PHE A 321 -14.06 12.06 -2.86
CA PHE A 321 -12.66 11.97 -3.28
C PHE A 321 -12.52 11.42 -4.71
N GLN A 322 -13.27 10.37 -5.08
CA GLN A 322 -13.26 9.83 -6.44
C GLN A 322 -13.72 10.89 -7.46
N LYS A 323 -14.78 11.66 -7.12
CA LYS A 323 -15.25 12.77 -7.96
C LYS A 323 -14.20 13.85 -8.13
N ASP A 324 -13.53 14.23 -7.03
CA ASP A 324 -12.48 15.25 -7.06
C ASP A 324 -11.25 14.77 -7.85
N TYR A 325 -10.91 13.47 -7.73
CA TYR A 325 -9.82 12.88 -8.49
C TYR A 325 -10.11 12.91 -10.00
N LEU A 326 -11.30 12.46 -10.41
CA LEU A 326 -11.73 12.51 -11.82
C LEU A 326 -11.67 13.94 -12.36
N LYS A 327 -12.15 14.93 -11.57
CA LYS A 327 -12.08 16.35 -11.92
C LYS A 327 -10.64 16.85 -12.07
N ALA A 328 -9.72 16.39 -11.20
CA ALA A 328 -8.33 16.87 -11.18
C ALA A 328 -7.47 16.25 -12.29
N TYR A 329 -7.71 15.00 -12.65
CA TYR A 329 -6.84 14.22 -13.54
C TYR A 329 -7.51 13.73 -14.83
N GLY A 330 -8.82 13.96 -15.02
CA GLY A 330 -9.56 13.59 -16.24
C GLY A 330 -9.82 12.08 -16.39
N LYS A 331 -9.34 11.26 -15.47
CA LYS A 331 -9.51 9.79 -15.45
C LYS A 331 -9.70 9.29 -14.01
N ALA A 332 -10.29 8.11 -13.85
CA ALA A 332 -10.35 7.43 -12.56
C ALA A 332 -8.96 6.96 -12.14
N PRO A 333 -8.73 6.67 -10.85
CA PRO A 333 -7.52 5.96 -10.41
C PRO A 333 -7.37 4.63 -11.16
N THR A 334 -6.16 4.28 -11.60
CA THR A 334 -5.90 3.09 -12.42
C THR A 334 -6.12 1.78 -11.66
N SER A 335 -6.01 1.80 -10.34
CA SER A 335 -6.11 0.62 -9.49
C SER A 335 -6.74 0.99 -8.15
N SER A 336 -7.39 0.02 -7.51
CA SER A 336 -7.85 0.16 -6.13
C SER A 336 -6.69 0.48 -5.18
N PHE A 337 -5.51 -0.11 -5.39
CA PHE A 337 -4.29 0.20 -4.64
C PHE A 337 -3.91 1.67 -4.66
N SER A 338 -4.21 2.38 -5.76
CA SER A 338 -3.95 3.82 -5.82
C SER A 338 -4.72 4.58 -4.74
N VAL A 339 -5.98 4.23 -4.50
CA VAL A 339 -6.81 4.89 -3.48
C VAL A 339 -6.41 4.44 -2.07
N TYR A 340 -5.99 3.17 -1.90
CA TYR A 340 -5.39 2.70 -0.65
C TYR A 340 -4.11 3.45 -0.29
N GLY A 341 -3.33 3.95 -1.28
CA GLY A 341 -2.22 4.90 -1.03
C GLY A 341 -2.69 6.19 -0.35
N GLY A 342 -3.88 6.67 -0.72
CA GLY A 342 -4.54 7.77 -0.01
C GLY A 342 -4.93 7.42 1.42
N ALA A 343 -5.43 6.21 1.66
CA ALA A 343 -5.75 5.73 3.01
C ALA A 343 -4.50 5.61 3.90
N ALA A 344 -3.40 5.06 3.35
CA ALA A 344 -2.11 5.01 4.03
C ALA A 344 -1.60 6.42 4.39
N MET A 345 -1.70 7.37 3.46
CA MET A 345 -1.34 8.76 3.72
C MET A 345 -2.27 9.43 4.74
N GLN A 346 -3.59 9.12 4.74
CA GLN A 346 -4.50 9.60 5.79
C GLN A 346 -4.06 9.14 7.19
N ALA A 347 -3.65 7.87 7.33
CA ALA A 347 -3.12 7.34 8.59
C ALA A 347 -1.85 8.07 9.03
N ILE A 348 -0.92 8.30 8.11
CA ILE A 348 0.31 9.05 8.36
C ILE A 348 0.01 10.48 8.84
N LEU A 349 -0.87 11.19 8.13
CA LEU A 349 -1.22 12.58 8.47
C LEU A 349 -1.96 12.68 9.81
N ASP A 350 -2.82 11.71 10.14
CA ASP A 350 -3.48 11.63 11.44
C ASP A 350 -2.45 11.44 12.57
N ALA A 351 -1.52 10.51 12.43
CA ALA A 351 -0.46 10.29 13.40
C ALA A 351 0.43 11.52 13.59
N ILE A 352 0.85 12.17 12.50
CA ILE A 352 1.64 13.41 12.54
C ILE A 352 0.86 14.51 13.28
N SER A 353 -0.43 14.69 12.98
CA SER A 353 -1.26 15.76 13.56
C SER A 353 -1.35 15.70 15.09
N ARG A 354 -1.25 14.50 15.65
CA ARG A 354 -1.32 14.21 17.09
C ARG A 354 0.07 14.07 17.76
N SER A 355 1.16 14.21 16.97
CA SER A 355 2.53 14.02 17.43
C SER A 355 3.23 15.31 17.78
N ASN A 356 4.42 15.18 18.37
CA ASN A 356 5.37 16.30 18.54
C ASN A 356 6.27 16.52 17.31
N GLY A 357 6.11 15.75 16.22
CA GLY A 357 6.84 15.85 14.97
C GLY A 357 8.14 15.03 14.93
N THR A 358 8.48 14.27 15.95
CA THR A 358 9.62 13.34 15.91
C THR A 358 9.21 11.99 15.32
N ARG A 359 10.14 11.26 14.67
CA ARG A 359 9.92 9.90 14.15
C ARG A 359 9.33 8.98 15.20
N LYS A 360 9.94 8.96 16.39
CA LYS A 360 9.49 8.15 17.53
C LYS A 360 8.05 8.46 17.93
N ASP A 361 7.67 9.73 18.02
CA ASP A 361 6.33 10.08 18.49
C ASP A 361 5.28 9.85 17.38
N VAL A 362 5.61 10.09 16.09
CA VAL A 362 4.75 9.70 14.96
C VAL A 362 4.47 8.19 15.00
N PHE A 363 5.50 7.36 15.22
CA PHE A 363 5.35 5.92 15.40
C PHE A 363 4.40 5.57 16.56
N LEU A 364 4.57 6.20 17.72
CA LEU A 364 3.70 5.95 18.88
C LEU A 364 2.23 6.33 18.60
N LYS A 365 2.00 7.41 17.83
CA LYS A 365 0.65 7.85 17.45
C LYS A 365 0.03 6.96 16.37
N MET A 366 0.84 6.30 15.53
CA MET A 366 0.34 5.39 14.51
C MET A 366 -0.47 4.24 15.08
N LYS A 367 -0.05 3.68 16.22
CA LYS A 367 -0.75 2.58 16.91
C LYS A 367 -2.18 2.91 17.33
N SER A 368 -2.52 4.18 17.47
CA SER A 368 -3.85 4.65 17.87
C SER A 368 -4.59 5.38 16.74
N VAL A 369 -4.21 5.14 15.49
CA VAL A 369 -4.96 5.66 14.33
C VAL A 369 -6.34 5.04 14.31
N ASN A 370 -7.36 5.90 14.22
CA ASN A 370 -8.76 5.51 14.12
C ASN A 370 -9.51 6.54 13.28
N ILE A 371 -9.51 6.34 11.97
CA ILE A 371 -10.23 7.20 11.03
C ILE A 371 -11.56 6.54 10.68
N PRO A 372 -12.71 7.15 11.04
CA PRO A 372 -14.02 6.56 10.73
C PRO A 372 -14.23 6.37 9.22
N ALA A 373 -14.98 5.35 8.84
CA ALA A 373 -15.29 4.99 7.45
C ALA A 373 -15.78 6.20 6.61
N VAL A 374 -16.66 7.04 7.19
CA VAL A 374 -17.20 8.22 6.50
C VAL A 374 -16.14 9.28 6.16
N LYS A 375 -14.98 9.27 6.84
CA LYS A 375 -13.84 10.18 6.62
C LYS A 375 -12.71 9.53 5.81
N SER A 376 -12.77 8.23 5.56
CA SER A 376 -11.77 7.48 4.82
C SER A 376 -12.01 7.57 3.31
N VAL A 377 -10.94 7.69 2.54
CA VAL A 377 -11.00 7.71 1.06
C VAL A 377 -11.37 6.35 0.45
N VAL A 378 -11.24 5.26 1.19
CA VAL A 378 -11.64 3.91 0.79
C VAL A 378 -13.00 3.48 1.35
N GLY A 379 -13.59 4.29 2.25
CA GLY A 379 -14.92 4.06 2.78
C GLY A 379 -15.04 2.96 3.84
N THR A 380 -13.94 2.36 4.27
CA THR A 380 -13.81 1.58 5.50
C THR A 380 -13.04 2.38 6.54
N SER A 381 -13.21 2.10 7.84
CA SER A 381 -12.38 2.79 8.83
C SER A 381 -10.90 2.38 8.67
N ILE A 382 -9.99 3.28 9.04
CA ILE A 382 -8.55 2.99 9.01
C ILE A 382 -8.12 2.78 10.46
N GLN A 383 -7.84 1.53 10.77
CA GLN A 383 -7.38 1.06 12.08
C GLN A 383 -6.42 -0.11 11.88
N PHE A 384 -5.51 -0.28 12.82
CA PHE A 384 -4.51 -1.34 12.79
C PHE A 384 -4.62 -2.21 14.05
N ASP A 385 -4.31 -3.48 13.90
CA ASP A 385 -4.08 -4.39 15.02
C ASP A 385 -2.69 -4.17 15.65
N ASP A 386 -2.36 -4.96 16.68
CA ASP A 386 -1.07 -4.88 17.38
C ASP A 386 0.13 -5.25 16.48
N ALA A 387 -0.10 -5.99 15.42
CA ALA A 387 0.92 -6.36 14.44
C ALA A 387 1.17 -5.25 13.40
N GLY A 388 0.25 -4.29 13.27
CA GLY A 388 0.27 -3.23 12.25
C GLY A 388 -0.54 -3.57 10.99
N ASP A 389 -1.29 -4.66 11.00
CA ASP A 389 -2.19 -5.04 9.92
C ASP A 389 -3.53 -4.31 10.04
N THR A 390 -4.21 -4.07 8.91
CA THR A 390 -5.60 -3.61 8.93
C THR A 390 -6.49 -4.62 9.64
N ILE A 391 -7.50 -4.13 10.37
CA ILE A 391 -8.50 -4.99 11.02
C ILE A 391 -9.53 -5.59 10.06
N TYR A 392 -9.49 -5.24 8.77
CA TYR A 392 -10.42 -5.73 7.76
C TYR A 392 -9.81 -6.86 6.93
N HIS A 393 -10.56 -7.94 6.74
CA HIS A 393 -10.14 -9.13 6.02
C HIS A 393 -11.05 -9.39 4.80
N ASP A 394 -11.55 -8.33 4.20
CA ASP A 394 -12.35 -8.43 2.97
C ASP A 394 -11.45 -8.69 1.76
N ILE A 395 -11.85 -9.64 0.95
CA ILE A 395 -11.24 -9.95 -0.35
C ILE A 395 -12.29 -9.75 -1.43
N THR A 396 -11.96 -9.00 -2.47
CA THR A 396 -12.82 -8.88 -3.65
C THR A 396 -12.39 -9.87 -4.71
N ILE A 397 -13.32 -10.67 -5.21
CA ILE A 397 -13.12 -11.50 -6.40
C ILE A 397 -13.62 -10.75 -7.61
N LEU A 398 -12.80 -10.68 -8.63
CA LEU A 398 -13.04 -9.99 -9.89
C LEU A 398 -12.98 -11.00 -11.04
N VAL A 399 -13.55 -10.61 -12.17
CA VAL A 399 -13.38 -11.30 -13.45
C VAL A 399 -13.02 -10.27 -14.52
N VAL A 400 -12.13 -10.62 -15.41
CA VAL A 400 -11.82 -9.80 -16.60
C VAL A 400 -12.89 -10.05 -17.64
N LYS A 401 -13.58 -8.98 -18.08
CA LYS A 401 -14.57 -9.01 -19.15
C LYS A 401 -14.48 -7.72 -19.97
N ASN A 402 -14.44 -7.85 -21.30
CA ASN A 402 -14.40 -6.69 -22.18
C ASN A 402 -13.30 -5.69 -21.78
N ASN A 403 -12.10 -6.17 -21.53
CA ASN A 403 -10.92 -5.39 -21.14
C ASN A 403 -11.09 -4.61 -19.82
N THR A 404 -11.99 -5.05 -18.94
CA THR A 404 -12.23 -4.42 -17.64
C THR A 404 -12.32 -5.46 -16.52
N GLU A 405 -11.90 -5.04 -15.33
CA GLU A 405 -12.16 -5.79 -14.11
C GLU A 405 -13.60 -5.57 -13.64
N THR A 406 -14.33 -6.65 -13.43
CA THR A 406 -15.70 -6.59 -12.94
C THR A 406 -15.81 -7.35 -11.64
N THR A 407 -16.34 -6.72 -10.61
CA THR A 407 -16.56 -7.37 -9.31
C THR A 407 -17.60 -8.50 -9.44
N LEU A 408 -17.21 -9.69 -9.00
CA LEU A 408 -18.11 -10.85 -8.88
C LEU A 408 -18.64 -11.00 -7.46
N LYS A 409 -17.74 -10.91 -6.48
CA LYS A 409 -18.07 -11.24 -5.10
C LYS A 409 -17.09 -10.61 -4.11
N LYS A 410 -17.60 -10.24 -2.95
CA LYS A 410 -16.81 -9.96 -1.76
C LYS A 410 -16.83 -11.18 -0.83
N ILE A 411 -15.67 -11.59 -0.34
CA ILE A 411 -15.50 -12.65 0.65
C ILE A 411 -14.84 -12.05 1.88
N THR A 412 -15.45 -12.20 3.04
CA THR A 412 -14.82 -11.85 4.32
C THR A 412 -14.31 -13.11 4.96
N VAL A 413 -13.00 -13.27 5.07
CA VAL A 413 -12.35 -14.42 5.69
C VAL A 413 -12.30 -14.20 7.20
N LYS A 414 -12.68 -15.24 7.97
CA LYS A 414 -12.70 -15.22 9.45
C LYS A 414 -11.39 -15.74 10.03
#